data_61736623d8b6a16d73efca9f91d4cb63
#
_entry.id   61736623d8b6a16d73efca9f91d4cb63
#
_cell.length_a   1.000
_cell.length_b   1.000
_cell.length_c   1.000
_cell.angle_alpha   90.00
_cell.angle_beta   90.00
_cell.angle_gamma   90.00
#
_symmetry.space_group_name_H-M   'P 1'
#
loop_
_entity.id
_entity.type
_entity.pdbx_description
1 polymer ?
#
loop_
_entity_poly.entity_id
_entity_poly.type
_entity_poly.pdbx_seq_one_letter_code
_entity_poly.pdbx_strand_id
1 'polypeptide(L)'
;MKKKFYTLLLLTLFFTSISIASSDFSIEEVSRDLIVFSQNGQQGLIVINENNSIVVDPMNQETTKNIQNFLASNGKPMISRIIYSHSHWDRISTGKTTLNKDIAVIAQQECSLYLSTNNKDVLGPTIYFQDYFEITDGRKKIDLYYYGPSHGECMIVIHLVEENLLFIPDLLHTKGASFPRDATLPYLRPSTLINFFNELEKLVQKKKIKSFIGGHKEDKLIGSTSIIAEQKIFWELMQKTAEQAEIDGIINLDNFIDLEQLDLQPYQQYDNYDSEDLINIIRRYTSFLNMGR
;
A
#
# COMPACT_ATOMS: atom_id res chain seq x y z
N MET A 1 -8.77 22.25 -80.56
CA MET A 1 -8.37 21.14 -79.70
C MET A 1 -8.38 21.62 -78.23
N LYS A 2 -9.40 21.27 -77.42
CA LYS A 2 -9.49 21.66 -75.99
C LYS A 2 -9.03 20.48 -75.15
N LYS A 3 -7.92 20.64 -74.44
CA LYS A 3 -7.40 19.64 -73.47
C LYS A 3 -8.21 19.80 -72.16
N LYS A 4 -8.88 18.74 -71.73
CA LYS A 4 -9.53 18.66 -70.40
C LYS A 4 -8.48 18.16 -69.44
N PHE A 5 -8.18 18.96 -68.38
CA PHE A 5 -7.40 18.55 -67.23
C PHE A 5 -8.36 17.92 -66.22
N TYR A 6 -8.10 16.66 -65.84
CA TYR A 6 -8.76 15.98 -64.75
C TYR A 6 -7.87 16.12 -63.49
N THR A 7 -8.37 16.88 -62.49
CA THR A 7 -7.73 16.99 -61.19
C THR A 7 -8.17 15.80 -60.33
N LEU A 8 -7.24 14.91 -60.05
CA LEU A 8 -7.45 13.75 -59.16
C LEU A 8 -7.31 14.25 -57.70
N LEU A 9 -8.43 14.30 -56.96
CA LEU A 9 -8.45 14.66 -55.53
C LEU A 9 -8.09 13.39 -54.72
N LEU A 10 -6.86 13.31 -54.23
CA LEU A 10 -6.45 12.25 -53.27
C LEU A 10 -7.00 12.57 -51.90
N LEU A 11 -8.01 11.84 -51.46
CA LEU A 11 -8.55 11.89 -50.12
C LEU A 11 -7.68 11.01 -49.18
N THR A 12 -6.73 11.64 -48.47
CA THR A 12 -5.94 10.96 -47.44
C THR A 12 -6.81 10.77 -46.19
N LEU A 13 -7.27 9.56 -45.96
CA LEU A 13 -7.90 9.13 -44.71
C LEU A 13 -6.83 9.03 -43.60
N PHE A 14 -6.81 10.00 -42.71
CA PHE A 14 -6.07 9.89 -41.46
C PHE A 14 -6.81 8.89 -40.53
N PHE A 15 -6.31 7.66 -40.45
CA PHE A 15 -6.65 6.74 -39.36
C PHE A 15 -5.96 7.23 -38.08
N THR A 16 -6.67 7.96 -37.25
CA THR A 16 -6.24 8.15 -35.86
C THR A 16 -6.44 6.82 -35.14
N SER A 17 -5.36 6.10 -34.92
CA SER A 17 -5.34 4.96 -33.98
C SER A 17 -5.62 5.50 -32.57
N ILE A 18 -6.82 5.31 -32.09
CA ILE A 18 -7.13 5.46 -30.67
C ILE A 18 -6.45 4.27 -30.00
N SER A 19 -5.30 4.49 -29.40
CA SER A 19 -4.68 3.55 -28.49
C SER A 19 -5.57 3.53 -27.23
N ILE A 20 -6.45 2.54 -27.14
CA ILE A 20 -7.11 2.20 -25.88
C ILE A 20 -5.98 1.60 -25.03
N ALA A 21 -5.50 2.35 -24.05
CA ALA A 21 -4.63 1.80 -23.03
C ALA A 21 -5.39 0.61 -22.40
N SER A 22 -4.90 -0.60 -22.60
CA SER A 22 -5.44 -1.78 -21.92
C SER A 22 -5.28 -1.52 -20.43
N SER A 23 -6.35 -1.66 -19.66
CA SER A 23 -6.28 -1.55 -18.21
C SER A 23 -5.25 -2.57 -17.72
N ASP A 24 -4.27 -2.10 -16.96
CA ASP A 24 -3.22 -2.96 -16.39
C ASP A 24 -3.75 -3.78 -15.19
N PHE A 25 -5.01 -4.21 -15.30
CA PHE A 25 -5.68 -5.03 -14.30
C PHE A 25 -5.32 -6.50 -14.49
N SER A 26 -4.87 -7.13 -13.42
CA SER A 26 -4.55 -8.56 -13.40
C SER A 26 -5.06 -9.24 -12.13
N ILE A 27 -5.27 -10.55 -12.24
CA ILE A 27 -5.76 -11.43 -11.16
C ILE A 27 -4.74 -12.55 -10.99
N GLU A 28 -4.40 -12.86 -9.74
CA GLU A 28 -3.54 -13.99 -9.38
C GLU A 28 -4.15 -14.76 -8.20
N GLU A 29 -4.41 -16.04 -8.38
CA GLU A 29 -5.00 -16.90 -7.34
C GLU A 29 -3.91 -17.42 -6.41
N VAL A 30 -3.98 -17.06 -5.12
CA VAL A 30 -3.11 -17.60 -4.06
C VAL A 30 -3.64 -18.93 -3.53
N SER A 31 -4.97 -18.99 -3.35
CA SER A 31 -5.71 -20.20 -3.00
C SER A 31 -7.09 -20.15 -3.65
N ARG A 32 -7.88 -21.21 -3.49
CA ARG A 32 -9.27 -21.26 -3.99
C ARG A 32 -10.10 -20.06 -3.55
N ASP A 33 -9.82 -19.55 -2.36
CA ASP A 33 -10.64 -18.54 -1.68
C ASP A 33 -9.88 -17.22 -1.42
N LEU A 34 -8.60 -17.12 -1.84
CA LEU A 34 -7.78 -15.92 -1.74
C LEU A 34 -7.18 -15.55 -3.08
N ILE A 35 -7.48 -14.35 -3.51
CA ILE A 35 -7.05 -13.80 -4.79
C ILE A 35 -6.36 -12.47 -4.55
N VAL A 36 -5.25 -12.24 -5.23
CA VAL A 36 -4.61 -10.93 -5.36
C VAL A 36 -5.04 -10.32 -6.68
N PHE A 37 -5.52 -9.11 -6.65
CA PHE A 37 -5.69 -8.31 -7.87
C PHE A 37 -4.66 -7.21 -7.91
N SER A 38 -4.30 -6.81 -9.12
CA SER A 38 -3.37 -5.69 -9.33
C SER A 38 -3.94 -4.71 -10.34
N GLN A 39 -3.68 -3.42 -10.11
CA GLN A 39 -4.00 -2.34 -11.04
C GLN A 39 -2.90 -1.28 -10.97
N ASN A 40 -2.29 -0.94 -12.11
CA ASN A 40 -1.20 0.05 -12.18
C ASN A 40 -0.05 -0.21 -11.18
N GLY A 41 0.31 -1.48 -11.01
CA GLY A 41 1.38 -1.89 -10.09
C GLY A 41 1.00 -1.96 -8.60
N GLN A 42 -0.20 -1.53 -8.22
CA GLN A 42 -0.71 -1.70 -6.85
C GLN A 42 -1.45 -3.02 -6.70
N GLN A 43 -1.48 -3.56 -5.48
CA GLN A 43 -2.13 -4.83 -5.15
C GLN A 43 -3.16 -4.67 -4.03
N GLY A 44 -4.26 -5.41 -4.16
CA GLY A 44 -5.27 -5.59 -3.13
C GLY A 44 -5.74 -7.05 -3.11
N LEU A 45 -6.64 -7.39 -2.19
CA LEU A 45 -7.09 -8.77 -1.99
C LEU A 45 -8.59 -8.93 -2.22
N ILE A 46 -8.98 -10.12 -2.69
CA ILE A 46 -10.34 -10.62 -2.65
C ILE A 46 -10.33 -11.90 -1.81
N VAL A 47 -11.05 -11.89 -0.69
CA VAL A 47 -11.27 -13.08 0.13
C VAL A 47 -12.69 -13.57 -0.14
N ILE A 48 -12.80 -14.80 -0.64
CA ILE A 48 -14.05 -15.41 -1.06
C ILE A 48 -14.58 -16.31 0.06
N ASN A 49 -15.82 -16.08 0.46
CA ASN A 49 -16.59 -16.92 1.35
C ASN A 49 -17.73 -17.65 0.60
N GLU A 50 -18.50 -18.46 1.30
CA GLU A 50 -19.61 -19.21 0.71
C GLU A 50 -20.68 -18.30 0.09
N ASN A 51 -21.02 -17.20 0.76
CA ASN A 51 -22.14 -16.34 0.37
C ASN A 51 -21.75 -14.90 0.06
N ASN A 52 -20.49 -14.53 0.25
CA ASN A 52 -20.01 -13.16 0.05
C ASN A 52 -18.52 -13.10 -0.26
N SER A 53 -18.08 -11.95 -0.77
CA SER A 53 -16.68 -11.62 -0.93
C SER A 53 -16.30 -10.39 -0.12
N ILE A 54 -15.09 -10.40 0.43
CA ILE A 54 -14.47 -9.28 1.14
C ILE A 54 -13.35 -8.75 0.25
N VAL A 55 -13.28 -7.44 0.05
CA VAL A 55 -12.23 -6.80 -0.74
C VAL A 55 -11.38 -5.92 0.16
N VAL A 56 -10.07 -6.06 0.06
CA VAL A 56 -9.09 -5.19 0.73
C VAL A 56 -8.53 -4.23 -0.30
N ASP A 57 -8.55 -2.93 -0.01
CA ASP A 57 -8.00 -1.86 -0.82
C ASP A 57 -8.47 -1.89 -2.28
N PRO A 58 -9.75 -1.65 -2.56
CA PRO A 58 -10.32 -1.74 -3.92
C PRO A 58 -9.81 -0.66 -4.89
N MET A 59 -8.90 0.21 -4.46
CA MET A 59 -8.21 1.25 -5.22
C MET A 59 -9.16 2.31 -5.77
N ASN A 60 -9.59 2.17 -7.03
CA ASN A 60 -10.42 3.14 -7.72
C ASN A 60 -11.69 2.51 -8.32
N GLN A 61 -12.52 3.34 -8.92
CA GLN A 61 -13.80 2.93 -9.50
C GLN A 61 -13.65 1.90 -10.63
N GLU A 62 -12.61 2.01 -11.45
CA GLU A 62 -12.35 1.07 -12.55
C GLU A 62 -11.96 -0.29 -11.99
N THR A 63 -11.02 -0.33 -11.05
CA THR A 63 -10.61 -1.56 -10.36
C THR A 63 -11.79 -2.23 -9.68
N THR A 64 -12.63 -1.47 -8.99
CA THR A 64 -13.83 -1.99 -8.34
C THR A 64 -14.79 -2.66 -9.35
N LYS A 65 -15.00 -2.06 -10.52
CA LYS A 65 -15.80 -2.66 -11.60
C LYS A 65 -15.17 -3.93 -12.15
N ASN A 66 -13.85 -3.94 -12.33
CA ASN A 66 -13.13 -5.11 -12.81
C ASN A 66 -13.24 -6.28 -11.82
N ILE A 67 -13.14 -6.01 -10.50
CA ILE A 67 -13.37 -7.01 -9.44
C ILE A 67 -14.82 -7.54 -9.51
N GLN A 68 -15.82 -6.68 -9.62
CA GLN A 68 -17.23 -7.10 -9.74
C GLN A 68 -17.47 -7.98 -10.96
N ASN A 69 -16.93 -7.60 -12.12
CA ASN A 69 -17.00 -8.37 -13.35
C ASN A 69 -16.32 -9.74 -13.21
N PHE A 70 -15.15 -9.78 -12.59
CA PHE A 70 -14.44 -11.02 -12.31
C PHE A 70 -15.28 -11.96 -11.42
N LEU A 71 -15.82 -11.46 -10.32
CA LEU A 71 -16.66 -12.26 -9.42
C LEU A 71 -17.90 -12.81 -10.15
N ALA A 72 -18.62 -11.97 -10.87
CA ALA A 72 -19.82 -12.36 -11.61
C ALA A 72 -19.52 -13.40 -12.70
N SER A 73 -18.46 -13.18 -13.49
CA SER A 73 -18.10 -14.09 -14.60
C SER A 73 -17.62 -15.46 -14.14
N ASN A 74 -17.13 -15.56 -12.88
CA ASN A 74 -16.65 -16.81 -12.30
C ASN A 74 -17.64 -17.43 -11.31
N GLY A 75 -18.90 -16.93 -11.26
CA GLY A 75 -19.92 -17.45 -10.35
C GLY A 75 -19.53 -17.32 -8.86
N LYS A 76 -18.69 -16.33 -8.53
CA LYS A 76 -18.28 -16.06 -7.15
C LYS A 76 -19.27 -15.12 -6.49
N PRO A 77 -19.42 -15.18 -5.15
CA PRO A 77 -20.28 -14.27 -4.42
C PRO A 77 -19.87 -12.81 -4.58
N MET A 78 -20.85 -11.91 -4.55
CA MET A 78 -20.61 -10.48 -4.69
C MET A 78 -19.97 -9.87 -3.45
N ILE A 79 -19.41 -8.67 -3.61
CA ILE A 79 -18.77 -7.91 -2.52
C ILE A 79 -19.81 -7.54 -1.47
N SER A 80 -19.56 -7.86 -0.21
CA SER A 80 -20.38 -7.44 0.93
C SER A 80 -19.62 -6.58 1.94
N ARG A 81 -18.29 -6.69 1.94
CA ARG A 81 -17.41 -5.93 2.84
C ARG A 81 -16.18 -5.42 2.12
N ILE A 82 -15.74 -4.26 2.57
CA ILE A 82 -14.47 -3.65 2.18
C ILE A 82 -13.65 -3.41 3.44
N ILE A 83 -12.36 -3.67 3.36
CA ILE A 83 -11.38 -3.32 4.39
C ILE A 83 -10.44 -2.29 3.79
N TYR A 84 -10.27 -1.17 4.44
CA TYR A 84 -9.22 -0.20 4.12
C TYR A 84 -8.00 -0.49 4.99
N SER A 85 -6.87 -0.77 4.34
CA SER A 85 -5.61 -0.97 5.06
C SER A 85 -5.10 0.32 5.68
N HIS A 86 -5.35 1.46 5.03
CA HIS A 86 -5.05 2.80 5.48
C HIS A 86 -5.83 3.85 4.64
N SER A 87 -5.56 5.14 4.83
CA SER A 87 -6.38 6.23 4.28
C SER A 87 -5.90 6.81 2.94
N HIS A 88 -4.86 6.26 2.31
CA HIS A 88 -4.34 6.79 1.04
C HIS A 88 -5.34 6.57 -0.10
N TRP A 89 -5.59 7.61 -0.88
CA TRP A 89 -6.66 7.62 -1.89
C TRP A 89 -6.44 6.66 -3.05
N ASP A 90 -5.20 6.38 -3.39
CA ASP A 90 -4.83 5.38 -4.39
C ASP A 90 -5.25 3.95 -4.01
N ARG A 91 -5.56 3.71 -2.71
CA ARG A 91 -6.06 2.45 -2.17
C ARG A 91 -7.58 2.39 -2.03
N ILE A 92 -8.25 3.54 -1.83
CA ILE A 92 -9.63 3.59 -1.32
C ILE A 92 -10.63 4.38 -2.16
N SER A 93 -10.24 4.93 -3.31
CA SER A 93 -11.10 5.77 -4.17
C SER A 93 -12.07 4.94 -5.02
N THR A 94 -12.86 4.09 -4.40
CA THR A 94 -13.77 3.11 -5.02
C THR A 94 -14.90 3.71 -5.87
N GLY A 95 -15.26 4.98 -5.62
CA GLY A 95 -16.44 5.63 -6.18
C GLY A 95 -17.74 5.21 -5.50
N LYS A 96 -18.46 6.16 -4.90
CA LYS A 96 -19.73 5.92 -4.18
C LYS A 96 -20.84 5.28 -5.01
N THR A 97 -20.77 5.41 -6.32
CA THR A 97 -21.82 4.92 -7.25
C THR A 97 -21.59 3.50 -7.76
N THR A 98 -20.41 2.94 -7.52
CA THR A 98 -19.99 1.65 -8.09
C THR A 98 -20.46 0.48 -7.25
N LEU A 99 -20.69 0.70 -5.97
CA LEU A 99 -21.01 -0.34 -5.00
C LEU A 99 -22.43 -0.19 -4.44
N ASN A 100 -23.01 -1.32 -4.02
CA ASN A 100 -24.31 -1.31 -3.34
C ASN A 100 -24.22 -0.56 -2.00
N LYS A 101 -25.30 0.11 -1.60
CA LYS A 101 -25.35 0.91 -0.35
C LYS A 101 -25.23 0.06 0.93
N ASP A 102 -25.44 -1.24 0.82
CA ASP A 102 -25.44 -2.17 1.97
C ASP A 102 -24.03 -2.76 2.27
N ILE A 103 -22.98 -2.30 1.57
CA ILE A 103 -21.62 -2.78 1.80
C ILE A 103 -21.07 -2.19 3.10
N ALA A 104 -20.61 -3.06 3.99
CA ALA A 104 -19.90 -2.65 5.18
C ALA A 104 -18.44 -2.27 4.84
N VAL A 105 -18.01 -1.09 5.23
CA VAL A 105 -16.63 -0.62 5.07
C VAL A 105 -15.98 -0.52 6.43
N ILE A 106 -14.86 -1.20 6.60
CA ILE A 106 -14.12 -1.35 7.85
C ILE A 106 -12.81 -0.60 7.75
N ALA A 107 -12.51 0.27 8.71
CA ALA A 107 -11.26 1.00 8.79
C ALA A 107 -10.83 1.17 10.26
N GLN A 108 -9.55 1.43 10.45
CA GLN A 108 -9.03 1.77 11.77
C GLN A 108 -9.49 3.19 12.18
N GLN A 109 -9.65 3.44 13.49
CA GLN A 109 -10.24 4.66 14.06
C GLN A 109 -9.53 5.95 13.61
N GLU A 110 -8.20 5.97 13.53
CA GLU A 110 -7.43 7.16 13.14
C GLU A 110 -7.66 7.54 11.66
N CYS A 111 -8.10 6.61 10.81
CA CYS A 111 -8.52 6.92 9.45
C CYS A 111 -9.68 7.92 9.41
N SER A 112 -10.47 8.05 10.49
CA SER A 112 -11.66 8.91 10.53
C SER A 112 -11.34 10.38 10.24
N LEU A 113 -10.16 10.87 10.62
CA LEU A 113 -9.70 12.23 10.35
C LEU A 113 -9.62 12.52 8.83
N TYR A 114 -9.21 11.54 8.05
CA TYR A 114 -8.99 11.66 6.60
C TYR A 114 -10.21 11.27 5.78
N LEU A 115 -11.04 10.37 6.31
CA LEU A 115 -12.20 9.81 5.62
C LEU A 115 -13.50 10.55 5.90
N SER A 116 -13.51 11.48 6.86
CA SER A 116 -14.64 12.36 7.18
C SER A 116 -14.84 13.47 6.14
N THR A 117 -13.86 13.73 5.30
CA THR A 117 -13.96 14.72 4.22
C THR A 117 -14.98 14.29 3.18
N ASN A 118 -15.71 15.25 2.59
CA ASN A 118 -16.70 15.01 1.52
C ASN A 118 -16.07 14.56 0.18
N ASN A 119 -15.08 13.66 0.24
CA ASN A 119 -14.50 13.10 -0.97
C ASN A 119 -15.55 12.22 -1.68
N LYS A 120 -15.88 12.59 -2.92
CA LYS A 120 -16.90 11.90 -3.73
C LYS A 120 -16.49 10.49 -4.12
N ASP A 121 -15.18 10.24 -4.15
CA ASP A 121 -14.60 9.00 -4.66
C ASP A 121 -14.33 7.98 -3.55
N VAL A 122 -14.43 8.39 -2.28
CA VAL A 122 -14.22 7.50 -1.14
C VAL A 122 -15.55 7.10 -0.51
N LEU A 123 -15.76 5.79 -0.38
CA LEU A 123 -16.87 5.25 0.37
C LEU A 123 -16.53 5.30 1.87
N GLY A 124 -17.31 6.10 2.63
CA GLY A 124 -17.03 6.28 4.06
C GLY A 124 -17.16 4.98 4.85
N PRO A 125 -16.25 4.71 5.82
CA PRO A 125 -16.37 3.56 6.70
C PRO A 125 -17.67 3.56 7.50
N THR A 126 -18.24 2.37 7.67
CA THR A 126 -19.42 2.11 8.49
C THR A 126 -19.04 1.45 9.83
N ILE A 127 -17.83 0.89 9.91
CA ILE A 127 -17.26 0.25 11.08
C ILE A 127 -15.85 0.80 11.30
N TYR A 128 -15.61 1.32 12.51
CA TYR A 128 -14.30 1.72 12.98
C TYR A 128 -13.86 0.83 14.15
N PHE A 129 -12.56 0.50 14.21
CA PHE A 129 -11.97 -0.23 15.32
C PHE A 129 -10.70 0.48 15.82
N GLN A 130 -10.26 0.16 17.03
CA GLN A 130 -9.07 0.75 17.64
C GLN A 130 -7.84 -0.11 17.36
N ASP A 131 -7.52 -1.07 18.22
CA ASP A 131 -6.26 -1.81 18.14
C ASP A 131 -6.37 -3.16 17.44
N TYR A 132 -7.53 -3.80 17.55
CA TYR A 132 -7.79 -5.13 17.02
C TYR A 132 -9.25 -5.29 16.58
N PHE A 133 -9.44 -5.95 15.45
CA PHE A 133 -10.77 -6.34 14.99
C PHE A 133 -10.72 -7.71 14.31
N GLU A 134 -11.69 -8.55 14.61
CA GLU A 134 -11.84 -9.88 14.04
C GLU A 134 -13.07 -9.92 13.13
N ILE A 135 -12.88 -10.43 11.94
CA ILE A 135 -13.95 -10.75 11.01
C ILE A 135 -14.02 -12.25 10.91
N THR A 136 -15.10 -12.85 11.44
CA THR A 136 -15.42 -14.25 11.22
C THR A 136 -16.64 -14.32 10.30
N ASP A 137 -16.48 -14.97 9.16
CA ASP A 137 -17.53 -15.12 8.17
C ASP A 137 -17.45 -16.51 7.52
N GLY A 138 -18.39 -17.37 7.89
CA GLY A 138 -18.35 -18.78 7.49
C GLY A 138 -17.06 -19.46 7.95
N ARG A 139 -16.27 -19.93 6.97
CA ARG A 139 -14.98 -20.59 7.22
C ARG A 139 -13.81 -19.63 7.35
N LYS A 140 -13.97 -18.38 6.91
CA LYS A 140 -12.88 -17.42 6.83
C LYS A 140 -12.83 -16.56 8.07
N LYS A 141 -11.61 -16.41 8.55
CA LYS A 141 -11.28 -15.52 9.64
C LYS A 141 -10.19 -14.55 9.21
N ILE A 142 -10.44 -13.27 9.41
CA ILE A 142 -9.48 -12.21 9.13
C ILE A 142 -9.25 -11.44 10.42
N ASP A 143 -8.02 -11.39 10.88
CA ASP A 143 -7.61 -10.59 12.04
C ASP A 143 -6.99 -9.27 11.53
N LEU A 144 -7.44 -8.14 12.02
CA LEU A 144 -6.93 -6.81 11.73
C LEU A 144 -6.19 -6.29 12.97
N TYR A 145 -4.95 -5.85 12.80
CA TYR A 145 -4.11 -5.33 13.88
C TYR A 145 -3.64 -3.92 13.58
N TYR A 146 -3.73 -3.05 14.56
CA TYR A 146 -3.14 -1.71 14.52
C TYR A 146 -2.01 -1.61 15.53
N TYR A 147 -0.84 -1.21 15.07
CA TYR A 147 0.38 -1.10 15.90
C TYR A 147 0.90 0.34 16.00
N GLY A 148 0.01 1.30 15.79
CA GLY A 148 0.37 2.72 15.77
C GLY A 148 0.70 3.24 14.37
N PRO A 149 0.98 4.55 14.27
CA PRO A 149 1.36 5.19 13.01
C PRO A 149 2.59 4.53 12.38
N SER A 150 2.57 4.40 11.05
CA SER A 150 3.66 3.78 10.30
C SER A 150 3.78 4.39 8.89
N HIS A 151 3.37 3.73 7.82
CA HIS A 151 3.27 4.33 6.49
C HIS A 151 2.22 5.46 6.44
N GLY A 152 1.16 5.33 7.23
CA GLY A 152 0.13 6.33 7.49
C GLY A 152 -0.25 6.32 8.97
N GLU A 153 -1.13 7.24 9.36
CA GLU A 153 -1.56 7.32 10.77
C GLU A 153 -2.41 6.10 11.18
N CYS A 154 -3.17 5.55 10.26
CA CYS A 154 -4.15 4.50 10.51
C CYS A 154 -3.86 3.17 9.81
N MET A 155 -2.62 2.92 9.42
CA MET A 155 -2.27 1.70 8.71
C MET A 155 -2.38 0.46 9.59
N ILE A 156 -2.99 -0.60 9.04
CA ILE A 156 -3.18 -1.88 9.72
C ILE A 156 -2.43 -3.03 9.05
N VAL A 157 -2.18 -4.07 9.83
CA VAL A 157 -1.72 -5.37 9.38
C VAL A 157 -2.91 -6.31 9.29
N ILE A 158 -3.08 -7.00 8.19
CA ILE A 158 -4.18 -7.92 7.95
C ILE A 158 -3.65 -9.35 7.95
N HIS A 159 -4.17 -10.18 8.83
CA HIS A 159 -3.82 -11.60 8.92
C HIS A 159 -4.97 -12.46 8.38
N LEU A 160 -4.71 -13.17 7.31
CA LEU A 160 -5.58 -14.16 6.70
C LEU A 160 -5.32 -15.49 7.40
N VAL A 161 -6.19 -15.86 8.34
CA VAL A 161 -5.90 -16.90 9.34
C VAL A 161 -5.79 -18.29 8.71
N GLU A 162 -6.68 -18.64 7.78
CA GLU A 162 -6.69 -19.95 7.12
C GLU A 162 -5.46 -20.15 6.22
N GLU A 163 -5.03 -19.12 5.53
CA GLU A 163 -3.83 -19.14 4.70
C GLU A 163 -2.56 -18.95 5.53
N ASN A 164 -2.70 -18.54 6.80
CA ASN A 164 -1.61 -18.15 7.69
C ASN A 164 -0.64 -17.15 7.03
N LEU A 165 -1.21 -16.10 6.44
CA LEU A 165 -0.54 -15.14 5.59
C LEU A 165 -0.90 -13.72 6.01
N LEU A 166 0.08 -12.81 5.96
CA LEU A 166 -0.15 -11.37 6.21
C LEU A 166 -0.34 -10.62 4.90
N PHE A 167 -1.14 -9.56 4.94
CA PHE A 167 -1.12 -8.49 3.96
C PHE A 167 -0.63 -7.22 4.64
N ILE A 168 0.50 -6.69 4.16
CA ILE A 168 1.17 -5.51 4.71
C ILE A 168 1.54 -4.61 3.54
N PRO A 169 0.63 -3.71 3.10
CA PRO A 169 0.92 -2.82 2.00
C PRO A 169 1.96 -1.77 2.40
N ASP A 170 2.74 -1.31 1.43
CA ASP A 170 3.55 -0.10 1.43
C ASP A 170 4.71 -0.01 2.47
N LEU A 171 4.82 -0.97 3.39
CA LEU A 171 5.92 -1.04 4.37
C LEU A 171 6.91 -2.17 4.12
N LEU A 172 6.49 -3.22 3.41
CA LEU A 172 7.33 -4.38 3.10
C LEU A 172 7.32 -4.67 1.61
N HIS A 173 8.50 -4.99 1.10
CA HIS A 173 8.73 -5.45 -0.25
C HIS A 173 9.11 -6.93 -0.25
N THR A 174 8.61 -7.71 -1.22
CA THR A 174 8.83 -9.16 -1.23
C THR A 174 10.23 -9.56 -1.62
N LYS A 175 11.05 -8.62 -2.10
CA LYS A 175 12.47 -8.83 -2.46
C LYS A 175 13.42 -8.73 -1.28
N GLY A 176 13.14 -7.84 -0.32
CA GLY A 176 14.01 -7.56 0.82
C GLY A 176 13.69 -6.22 1.48
N ALA A 177 14.52 -5.83 2.42
CA ALA A 177 14.41 -4.51 3.03
C ALA A 177 14.73 -3.41 2.01
N SER A 178 13.96 -2.32 2.06
CA SER A 178 14.03 -1.25 1.07
C SER A 178 13.76 0.12 1.69
N PHE A 179 14.13 1.15 0.94
CA PHE A 179 13.67 2.51 1.20
C PHE A 179 12.15 2.61 0.98
N PRO A 180 11.46 3.50 1.72
CA PRO A 180 10.06 3.77 1.48
C PRO A 180 9.87 4.37 0.08
N ARG A 181 8.77 4.05 -0.59
CA ARG A 181 8.46 4.62 -1.91
C ARG A 181 8.18 6.13 -1.87
N ASP A 182 7.70 6.62 -0.75
CA ASP A 182 7.51 8.05 -0.48
C ASP A 182 8.13 8.40 0.88
N ALA A 183 9.36 8.88 0.85
CA ALA A 183 10.10 9.31 2.03
C ALA A 183 9.54 10.62 2.64
N THR A 184 8.59 11.28 1.98
CA THR A 184 8.02 12.55 2.46
C THR A 184 6.92 12.37 3.50
N LEU A 185 6.43 11.14 3.70
CA LEU A 185 5.36 10.84 4.64
C LEU A 185 5.75 11.18 6.10
N PRO A 186 4.93 11.93 6.83
CA PRO A 186 5.28 12.47 8.15
C PRO A 186 5.40 11.39 9.24
N TYR A 187 4.81 10.21 9.04
CA TYR A 187 4.82 9.11 10.01
C TYR A 187 6.00 8.15 9.85
N LEU A 188 6.77 8.27 8.77
CA LEU A 188 8.00 7.49 8.55
C LEU A 188 9.12 7.98 9.45
N ARG A 189 8.97 7.76 10.76
CA ARG A 189 9.96 8.06 11.79
C ARG A 189 10.60 6.77 12.25
N PRO A 190 11.93 6.67 12.28
CA PRO A 190 12.63 5.45 12.69
C PRO A 190 12.09 4.82 13.97
N SER A 191 11.95 5.59 15.05
CA SER A 191 11.46 5.09 16.34
C SER A 191 10.03 4.52 16.26
N THR A 192 9.15 5.15 15.49
CA THR A 192 7.77 4.69 15.28
C THR A 192 7.76 3.38 14.51
N LEU A 193 8.56 3.29 13.44
CA LEU A 193 8.64 2.09 12.61
C LEU A 193 9.34 0.94 13.33
N ILE A 194 10.38 1.20 14.12
CA ILE A 194 11.01 0.16 14.96
C ILE A 194 9.99 -0.45 15.91
N ASN A 195 9.14 0.37 16.56
CA ASN A 195 8.07 -0.13 17.42
C ASN A 195 7.04 -0.95 16.64
N PHE A 196 6.61 -0.48 15.47
CA PHE A 196 5.71 -1.22 14.58
C PHE A 196 6.27 -2.59 14.21
N PHE A 197 7.53 -2.66 13.77
CA PHE A 197 8.18 -3.91 13.40
C PHE A 197 8.42 -4.84 14.60
N ASN A 198 8.66 -4.32 15.80
CA ASN A 198 8.72 -5.12 17.02
C ASN A 198 7.39 -5.84 17.31
N GLU A 199 6.26 -5.14 17.21
CA GLU A 199 4.95 -5.76 17.40
C GLU A 199 4.61 -6.77 16.28
N LEU A 200 5.01 -6.47 15.05
CA LEU A 200 4.86 -7.37 13.92
C LEU A 200 5.67 -8.66 14.08
N GLU A 201 6.92 -8.56 14.56
CA GLU A 201 7.74 -9.74 14.88
C GLU A 201 7.10 -10.61 15.97
N LYS A 202 6.54 -10.00 17.03
CA LYS A 202 5.80 -10.73 18.08
C LYS A 202 4.59 -11.47 17.50
N LEU A 203 3.81 -10.81 16.62
CA LEU A 203 2.68 -11.46 15.94
C LEU A 203 3.13 -12.68 15.13
N VAL A 204 4.14 -12.49 14.29
CA VAL A 204 4.69 -13.52 13.41
C VAL A 204 5.19 -14.72 14.22
N GLN A 205 5.91 -14.49 15.30
CA GLN A 205 6.40 -15.55 16.20
C GLN A 205 5.24 -16.27 16.91
N LYS A 206 4.29 -15.52 17.49
CA LYS A 206 3.14 -16.07 18.22
C LYS A 206 2.24 -16.93 17.34
N LYS A 207 1.98 -16.47 16.12
CA LYS A 207 1.08 -17.14 15.15
C LYS A 207 1.83 -18.11 14.21
N LYS A 208 3.18 -18.10 14.25
CA LYS A 208 4.06 -18.89 13.38
C LYS A 208 3.83 -18.60 11.89
N ILE A 209 3.62 -17.32 11.55
CA ILE A 209 3.39 -16.88 10.18
C ILE A 209 4.72 -16.86 9.44
N LYS A 210 4.75 -17.34 8.19
CA LYS A 210 5.98 -17.43 7.39
C LYS A 210 5.98 -16.56 6.14
N SER A 211 4.82 -16.02 5.76
CA SER A 211 4.63 -15.37 4.46
C SER A 211 3.80 -14.12 4.57
N PHE A 212 4.04 -13.19 3.65
CA PHE A 212 3.22 -12.00 3.48
C PHE A 212 3.03 -11.63 2.01
N ILE A 213 2.02 -10.83 1.72
CA ILE A 213 1.78 -10.14 0.45
C ILE A 213 1.97 -8.65 0.70
N GLY A 214 2.71 -7.97 -0.18
CA GLY A 214 2.89 -6.53 -0.18
C GLY A 214 1.76 -5.79 -0.89
N GLY A 215 1.78 -4.46 -0.86
CA GLY A 215 0.80 -3.61 -1.55
C GLY A 215 1.16 -3.29 -3.01
N HIS A 216 2.30 -3.73 -3.49
CA HIS A 216 2.77 -3.47 -4.85
C HIS A 216 3.14 -4.76 -5.57
N LYS A 217 2.87 -4.78 -6.88
CA LYS A 217 3.25 -5.91 -7.73
C LYS A 217 4.76 -5.93 -7.90
N GLU A 218 5.36 -7.03 -7.51
CA GLU A 218 6.78 -7.31 -7.62
C GLU A 218 6.99 -8.64 -8.35
N ASP A 219 8.25 -9.03 -8.57
CA ASP A 219 8.58 -10.28 -9.26
C ASP A 219 8.07 -11.53 -8.50
N LYS A 220 7.95 -11.41 -7.17
CA LYS A 220 7.38 -12.44 -6.31
C LYS A 220 6.12 -11.91 -5.65
N LEU A 221 5.03 -12.66 -5.77
CA LEU A 221 3.76 -12.30 -5.12
C LEU A 221 3.85 -12.43 -3.60
N ILE A 222 4.54 -13.45 -3.11
CA ILE A 222 4.62 -13.81 -1.70
C ILE A 222 6.05 -13.65 -1.20
N GLY A 223 6.23 -12.82 -0.17
CA GLY A 223 7.48 -12.60 0.54
C GLY A 223 7.60 -13.46 1.81
N SER A 224 8.84 -13.65 2.28
CA SER A 224 9.13 -14.29 3.55
C SER A 224 9.02 -13.29 4.70
N THR A 225 8.42 -13.70 5.83
CA THR A 225 8.40 -12.86 7.05
C THR A 225 9.77 -12.61 7.67
N SER A 226 10.85 -13.27 7.21
CA SER A 226 12.23 -12.92 7.59
C SER A 226 12.60 -11.48 7.23
N ILE A 227 12.00 -10.94 6.17
CA ILE A 227 12.21 -9.55 5.71
C ILE A 227 11.78 -8.53 6.77
N ILE A 228 10.88 -8.88 7.67
CA ILE A 228 10.44 -7.99 8.77
C ILE A 228 11.63 -7.59 9.66
N ALA A 229 12.48 -8.56 10.01
CA ALA A 229 13.70 -8.29 10.79
C ALA A 229 14.72 -7.45 10.00
N GLU A 230 14.88 -7.73 8.71
CA GLU A 230 15.76 -6.95 7.83
C GLU A 230 15.29 -5.50 7.69
N GLN A 231 13.97 -5.28 7.51
CA GLN A 231 13.39 -3.95 7.43
C GLN A 231 13.48 -3.19 8.76
N LYS A 232 13.36 -3.89 9.89
CA LYS A 232 13.60 -3.28 11.21
C LYS A 232 15.04 -2.82 11.36
N ILE A 233 16.01 -3.65 10.97
CA ILE A 233 17.44 -3.29 11.00
C ILE A 233 17.71 -2.05 10.14
N PHE A 234 17.07 -1.91 8.98
CA PHE A 234 17.14 -0.69 8.17
C PHE A 234 16.72 0.55 8.98
N TRP A 235 15.58 0.48 9.70
CA TRP A 235 15.11 1.63 10.50
C TRP A 235 15.97 1.89 11.75
N GLU A 236 16.51 0.85 12.37
CA GLU A 236 17.48 0.99 13.47
C GLU A 236 18.77 1.66 12.99
N LEU A 237 19.26 1.31 11.81
CA LEU A 237 20.41 1.98 11.18
C LEU A 237 20.09 3.46 10.90
N MET A 238 18.91 3.75 10.36
CA MET A 238 18.44 5.11 10.07
C MET A 238 18.38 5.95 11.34
N GLN A 239 17.85 5.42 12.43
CA GLN A 239 17.81 6.10 13.73
C GLN A 239 19.21 6.41 14.24
N LYS A 240 20.08 5.40 14.24
CA LYS A 240 21.46 5.54 14.70
C LYS A 240 22.24 6.61 13.90
N THR A 241 22.05 6.63 12.57
CA THR A 241 22.70 7.63 11.72
C THR A 241 22.21 9.05 12.03
N ALA A 242 20.90 9.22 12.23
CA ALA A 242 20.34 10.53 12.57
C ALA A 242 20.82 11.03 13.96
N GLU A 243 20.82 10.15 14.96
CA GLU A 243 21.30 10.47 16.30
C GLU A 243 22.81 10.80 16.30
N GLN A 244 23.62 10.07 15.54
CA GLN A 244 25.05 10.35 15.43
C GLN A 244 25.32 11.67 14.70
N ALA A 245 24.59 11.95 13.61
CA ALA A 245 24.71 13.20 12.88
C ALA A 245 24.37 14.43 13.73
N GLU A 246 23.46 14.29 14.70
CA GLU A 246 23.15 15.32 15.68
C GLU A 246 24.32 15.51 16.68
N ILE A 247 24.85 14.42 17.21
CA ILE A 247 25.99 14.45 18.15
C ILE A 247 27.23 15.10 17.52
N ASP A 248 27.51 14.78 16.26
CA ASP A 248 28.67 15.26 15.52
C ASP A 248 28.46 16.69 14.98
N GLY A 249 27.29 17.29 15.18
CA GLY A 249 26.97 18.66 14.72
C GLY A 249 26.86 18.79 13.19
N ILE A 250 26.70 17.66 12.46
CA ILE A 250 26.49 17.63 11.02
C ILE A 250 25.14 18.25 10.65
N ILE A 251 24.18 18.18 11.57
CA ILE A 251 22.86 18.79 11.44
C ILE A 251 22.86 20.07 12.27
N ASN A 252 22.69 21.23 11.65
CA ASN A 252 22.57 22.50 12.35
C ASN A 252 21.09 22.91 12.53
N LEU A 253 20.86 23.93 13.36
CA LEU A 253 19.53 24.48 13.68
C LEU A 253 18.77 24.97 12.44
N ASP A 254 19.46 25.29 11.35
CA ASP A 254 18.86 25.73 10.08
C ASP A 254 18.46 24.56 9.18
N ASN A 255 18.48 23.33 9.70
CA ASN A 255 18.19 22.08 8.97
C ASN A 255 19.14 21.80 7.80
N PHE A 256 20.34 22.32 7.85
CA PHE A 256 21.35 22.03 6.85
C PHE A 256 22.08 20.74 7.26
N ILE A 257 21.99 19.71 6.43
CA ILE A 257 22.78 18.50 6.57
C ILE A 257 23.96 18.61 5.63
N ASP A 258 25.16 18.58 6.17
CA ASP A 258 26.37 18.46 5.37
C ASP A 258 26.53 16.99 4.95
N LEU A 259 26.06 16.71 3.75
CA LEU A 259 26.01 15.37 3.18
C LEU A 259 27.38 14.72 3.01
N GLU A 260 28.42 15.52 2.78
CA GLU A 260 29.78 14.99 2.60
C GLU A 260 30.32 14.33 3.85
N GLN A 261 29.73 14.63 5.01
CA GLN A 261 30.10 14.06 6.29
C GLN A 261 29.27 12.83 6.68
N LEU A 262 28.18 12.53 5.97
CA LEU A 262 27.36 11.34 6.24
C LEU A 262 27.94 10.11 5.54
N ASP A 263 28.12 9.02 6.27
CA ASP A 263 28.43 7.73 5.67
C ASP A 263 27.15 7.12 5.06
N LEU A 264 27.00 7.26 3.74
CA LEU A 264 25.87 6.76 2.98
C LEU A 264 26.09 5.32 2.48
N GLN A 265 27.30 4.77 2.61
CA GLN A 265 27.65 3.45 2.07
C GLN A 265 26.76 2.31 2.63
N PRO A 266 26.43 2.25 3.94
CA PRO A 266 25.61 1.20 4.49
C PRO A 266 24.20 1.10 3.88
N TYR A 267 23.70 2.18 3.27
CA TYR A 267 22.35 2.24 2.71
C TYR A 267 22.26 1.79 1.26
N GLN A 268 23.38 1.78 0.53
CA GLN A 268 23.42 1.45 -0.91
C GLN A 268 23.02 0.00 -1.22
N GLN A 269 23.01 -0.87 -0.21
CA GLN A 269 22.59 -2.26 -0.35
C GLN A 269 21.06 -2.45 -0.39
N TYR A 270 20.28 -1.46 0.05
CA TYR A 270 18.82 -1.57 0.13
C TYR A 270 18.17 -1.21 -1.19
N ASP A 271 17.10 -1.92 -1.53
CA ASP A 271 16.29 -1.61 -2.71
C ASP A 271 15.72 -0.19 -2.64
N ASN A 272 15.55 0.43 -3.80
CA ASN A 272 15.09 1.81 -3.94
C ASN A 272 15.95 2.85 -3.20
N TYR A 273 17.27 2.59 -3.02
CA TYR A 273 18.16 3.56 -2.42
C TYR A 273 18.13 4.89 -3.18
N ASP A 274 17.88 5.95 -2.44
CA ASP A 274 18.00 7.34 -2.90
C ASP A 274 18.62 8.19 -1.78
N SER A 275 19.66 8.93 -2.11
CA SER A 275 20.37 9.76 -1.14
C SER A 275 19.55 10.95 -0.67
N GLU A 276 18.67 11.50 -1.52
CA GLU A 276 17.80 12.61 -1.16
C GLU A 276 16.70 12.15 -0.19
N ASP A 277 16.14 10.98 -0.42
CA ASP A 277 15.18 10.35 0.49
C ASP A 277 15.78 10.06 1.86
N LEU A 278 17.00 9.52 1.90
CA LEU A 278 17.76 9.30 3.14
C LEU A 278 17.89 10.60 3.93
N ILE A 279 18.32 11.68 3.29
CA ILE A 279 18.48 13.00 3.89
C ILE A 279 17.15 13.52 4.43
N ASN A 280 16.08 13.39 3.65
CA ASN A 280 14.76 13.84 4.06
C ASN A 280 14.25 13.11 5.30
N ILE A 281 14.49 11.80 5.42
CA ILE A 281 14.15 11.02 6.61
C ILE A 281 14.98 11.46 7.81
N ILE A 282 16.30 11.57 7.65
CA ILE A 282 17.21 12.01 8.73
C ILE A 282 16.82 13.41 9.23
N ARG A 283 16.64 14.37 8.33
CA ARG A 283 16.25 15.75 8.67
C ARG A 283 14.94 15.79 9.46
N ARG A 284 13.94 15.03 9.01
CA ARG A 284 12.65 14.96 9.68
C ARG A 284 12.75 14.33 11.07
N TYR A 285 13.50 13.24 11.18
CA TYR A 285 13.68 12.58 12.47
C TYR A 285 14.42 13.48 13.47
N THR A 286 15.46 14.17 13.04
CA THR A 286 16.18 15.15 13.87
C THR A 286 15.28 16.31 14.26
N SER A 287 14.46 16.83 13.35
CA SER A 287 13.47 17.87 13.66
C SER A 287 12.47 17.39 14.72
N PHE A 288 12.04 16.13 14.63
CA PHE A 288 11.17 15.53 15.64
C PHE A 288 11.85 15.41 17.01
N LEU A 289 13.11 14.96 17.08
CA LEU A 289 13.85 14.85 18.33
C LEU A 289 14.02 16.22 19.01
N ASN A 290 14.33 17.25 18.25
CA ASN A 290 14.65 18.58 18.79
C ASN A 290 13.42 19.46 19.05
N MET A 291 12.37 19.32 18.26
CA MET A 291 11.23 20.23 18.27
C MET A 291 9.88 19.52 18.40
N GLY A 292 9.85 18.20 18.44
CA GLY A 292 8.60 17.42 18.53
C GLY A 292 7.74 17.47 17.28
N ARG A 293 8.30 17.83 16.11
CA ARG A 293 7.53 18.02 14.86
C ARG A 293 8.26 17.52 13.61
#